data_77a35f6a12cba9f90b317c2ce505fb6e
#
_entry.id   77a35f6a12cba9f90b317c2ce505fb6e
#
_cell.length_a   1.000
_cell.length_b   1.000
_cell.length_c   1.000
_cell.angle_alpha   90.00
_cell.angle_beta   90.00
_cell.angle_gamma   90.00
#
_symmetry.space_group_name_H-M   'P 1'
#
loop_
_entity.id
_entity.type
_entity.pdbx_description
1 polymer ?
#
loop_
_entity_poly.entity_id
_entity_poly.type
_entity_poly.pdbx_seq_one_letter_code
_entity_poly.pdbx_strand_id
1 'polypeptide(L)'
;MAIPFSYVVRNLGVRKVTTALTASGLALVVYVFATVLMLDAGLRQTLVDTGSPDNALVIRRGAETEVQSGVERAQADVVESQPEVALGSGGERLMSKETVVLISLNKRATEKPSNVVIRGVGPQGLALRPQVRLVEGRMFRPGTSEIIAGRAIGQRFAGAGIGETLRFGMRDWTVVGHFDAGHSGFNSEIWGDADQLIQAFRRNAYSSVIFRLTDAEGLDAVKARLESDPRLTVELKRESIFYAEQSEQLSTFIRYLGVTLSIIFSSGATIGAMITMYASVANRTAEIGTLRALGFRRASILWAFLLESLLLGLLGGILGVALASLMQWVSFSTMNFQTFSELAFSFTLTGKIVVESLIFSLIMGLAGGFLPAIRAARLKIVDSLRAA
;
A
#
# COMPACT_ATOMS: atom_id res chain seq x y z
N MET A 1 -49.58 -3.42 4.35
CA MET A 1 -48.86 -4.70 4.41
C MET A 1 -47.47 -4.48 3.89
N ALA A 2 -46.45 -5.09 4.52
CA ALA A 2 -45.07 -5.10 4.03
C ALA A 2 -44.84 -6.31 3.10
N ILE A 3 -44.05 -6.17 2.04
CA ILE A 3 -43.69 -7.31 1.20
C ILE A 3 -42.62 -8.13 1.95
N PRO A 4 -42.78 -9.47 2.06
CA PRO A 4 -41.81 -10.31 2.78
C PRO A 4 -40.42 -10.28 2.14
N PHE A 5 -39.38 -10.27 2.96
CA PHE A 5 -37.97 -10.30 2.51
C PHE A 5 -37.67 -11.55 1.64
N SER A 6 -38.26 -12.70 1.98
CA SER A 6 -38.14 -13.94 1.21
C SER A 6 -38.59 -13.82 -0.25
N TYR A 7 -39.57 -12.95 -0.51
CA TYR A 7 -40.03 -12.65 -1.87
C TYR A 7 -38.94 -11.96 -2.70
N VAL A 8 -38.24 -10.97 -2.10
CA VAL A 8 -37.15 -10.23 -2.76
C VAL A 8 -35.98 -11.19 -3.10
N VAL A 9 -35.56 -12.01 -2.14
CA VAL A 9 -34.48 -12.98 -2.35
C VAL A 9 -34.84 -14.03 -3.42
N ARG A 10 -36.08 -14.55 -3.38
CA ARG A 10 -36.54 -15.52 -4.37
C ARG A 10 -36.54 -14.94 -5.78
N ASN A 11 -36.90 -13.69 -5.95
CA ASN A 11 -36.88 -13.02 -7.25
C ASN A 11 -35.47 -12.92 -7.86
N LEU A 12 -34.45 -12.61 -7.05
CA LEU A 12 -33.05 -12.65 -7.49
C LEU A 12 -32.65 -14.05 -7.99
N GLY A 13 -33.10 -15.11 -7.30
CA GLY A 13 -32.84 -16.48 -7.68
C GLY A 13 -33.55 -16.96 -8.95
N VAL A 14 -34.72 -16.43 -9.26
CA VAL A 14 -35.47 -16.76 -10.49
C VAL A 14 -34.80 -16.15 -11.74
N ARG A 15 -34.19 -14.96 -11.62
CA ARG A 15 -33.59 -14.21 -12.73
C ARG A 15 -32.06 -14.30 -12.72
N LYS A 16 -31.54 -15.52 -12.67
CA LYS A 16 -30.10 -15.79 -12.49
C LYS A 16 -29.19 -15.01 -13.43
N VAL A 17 -29.52 -14.94 -14.72
CA VAL A 17 -28.68 -14.27 -15.74
C VAL A 17 -28.61 -12.75 -15.50
N THR A 18 -29.77 -12.10 -15.34
CA THR A 18 -29.82 -10.64 -15.11
C THR A 18 -29.16 -10.27 -13.79
N THR A 19 -29.43 -11.05 -12.73
CA THR A 19 -28.81 -10.88 -11.41
C THR A 19 -27.30 -11.03 -11.50
N ALA A 20 -26.81 -12.09 -12.19
CA ALA A 20 -25.39 -12.34 -12.36
C ALA A 20 -24.70 -11.20 -13.15
N LEU A 21 -25.29 -10.76 -14.27
CA LEU A 21 -24.72 -9.69 -15.09
C LEU A 21 -24.64 -8.36 -14.31
N THR A 22 -25.71 -8.00 -13.60
CA THR A 22 -25.72 -6.77 -12.81
C THR A 22 -24.75 -6.84 -11.62
N ALA A 23 -24.75 -7.97 -10.90
CA ALA A 23 -23.84 -8.18 -9.78
C ALA A 23 -22.38 -8.22 -10.26
N SER A 24 -22.07 -8.84 -11.41
CA SER A 24 -20.71 -8.86 -11.98
C SER A 24 -20.25 -7.49 -12.42
N GLY A 25 -21.12 -6.67 -13.01
CA GLY A 25 -20.81 -5.28 -13.37
C GLY A 25 -20.47 -4.43 -12.14
N LEU A 26 -21.26 -4.55 -11.07
CA LEU A 26 -20.98 -3.88 -9.79
C LEU A 26 -19.70 -4.46 -9.14
N ALA A 27 -19.52 -5.78 -9.17
CA ALA A 27 -18.34 -6.46 -8.62
C ALA A 27 -17.04 -5.99 -9.29
N LEU A 28 -17.04 -5.81 -10.61
CA LEU A 28 -15.86 -5.32 -11.33
C LEU A 28 -15.44 -3.93 -10.86
N VAL A 29 -16.40 -3.02 -10.66
CA VAL A 29 -16.08 -1.67 -10.17
C VAL A 29 -15.60 -1.69 -8.73
N VAL A 30 -16.21 -2.51 -7.87
CA VAL A 30 -15.77 -2.68 -6.48
C VAL A 30 -14.38 -3.32 -6.42
N TYR A 31 -14.10 -4.29 -7.29
CA TYR A 31 -12.78 -4.89 -7.42
C TYR A 31 -11.71 -3.83 -7.74
N VAL A 32 -11.95 -2.97 -8.74
CA VAL A 32 -11.03 -1.88 -9.09
C VAL A 32 -10.85 -0.91 -7.93
N PHE A 33 -11.95 -0.48 -7.30
CA PHE A 33 -11.91 0.42 -6.15
C PHE A 33 -11.11 -0.16 -4.98
N ALA A 34 -11.42 -1.39 -4.57
CA ALA A 34 -10.72 -2.08 -3.50
C ALA A 34 -9.22 -2.28 -3.83
N THR A 35 -8.90 -2.67 -5.08
CA THR A 35 -7.51 -2.88 -5.52
C THR A 35 -6.69 -1.59 -5.44
N VAL A 36 -7.25 -0.45 -5.81
CA VAL A 36 -6.55 0.84 -5.69
C VAL A 36 -6.30 1.21 -4.22
N LEU A 37 -7.29 1.01 -3.35
CA LEU A 37 -7.11 1.25 -1.91
C LEU A 37 -6.09 0.28 -1.29
N MET A 38 -6.07 -0.98 -1.74
CA MET A 38 -5.08 -1.97 -1.31
C MET A 38 -3.67 -1.62 -1.76
N LEU A 39 -3.53 -1.04 -2.96
CA LEU A 39 -2.26 -0.55 -3.49
C LEU A 39 -1.71 0.60 -2.64
N ASP A 40 -2.54 1.60 -2.33
CA ASP A 40 -2.20 2.72 -1.44
C ASP A 40 -1.80 2.21 -0.03
N ALA A 41 -2.61 1.32 0.54
CA ALA A 41 -2.34 0.76 1.86
C ALA A 41 -1.04 -0.07 1.89
N GLY A 42 -0.79 -0.88 0.87
CA GLY A 42 0.43 -1.69 0.76
C GLY A 42 1.69 -0.83 0.63
N LEU A 43 1.65 0.21 -0.18
CA LEU A 43 2.76 1.16 -0.32
C LEU A 43 3.06 1.87 1.01
N ARG A 44 2.03 2.40 1.67
CA ARG A 44 2.17 3.07 2.97
C ARG A 44 2.71 2.12 4.03
N GLN A 45 2.15 0.93 4.12
CA GLN A 45 2.60 -0.07 5.08
C GLN A 45 4.06 -0.43 4.86
N THR A 46 4.47 -0.69 3.60
CA THR A 46 5.85 -1.03 3.27
C THR A 46 6.83 0.05 3.74
N LEU A 47 6.51 1.33 3.54
CA LEU A 47 7.40 2.42 3.93
C LEU A 47 7.36 2.70 5.45
N VAL A 48 6.20 2.62 6.09
CA VAL A 48 6.09 2.75 7.55
C VAL A 48 6.83 1.59 8.26
N ASP A 49 6.66 0.35 7.78
CA ASP A 49 7.31 -0.84 8.34
C ASP A 49 8.83 -0.86 8.08
N THR A 50 9.34 0.03 7.22
CA THR A 50 10.77 0.20 6.99
C THR A 50 11.46 0.83 8.20
N GLY A 51 10.84 1.85 8.82
CA GLY A 51 11.38 2.53 9.99
C GLY A 51 10.86 1.97 11.31
N SER A 52 11.69 2.04 12.35
CA SER A 52 11.28 1.74 13.72
C SER A 52 10.75 3.00 14.43
N PRO A 53 9.68 2.88 15.23
CA PRO A 53 9.22 4.00 16.06
C PRO A 53 10.19 4.35 17.20
N ASP A 54 11.08 3.44 17.60
CA ASP A 54 12.07 3.64 18.67
C ASP A 54 13.37 4.27 18.17
N ASN A 55 13.56 4.32 16.84
CA ASN A 55 14.76 4.86 16.24
C ASN A 55 14.57 6.34 15.84
N ALA A 56 15.63 7.09 16.06
CA ALA A 56 15.82 8.43 15.53
C ALA A 56 16.77 8.38 14.33
N LEU A 57 16.44 9.12 13.29
CA LEU A 57 17.22 9.25 12.06
C LEU A 57 17.66 10.70 11.91
N VAL A 58 18.95 10.89 11.73
CA VAL A 58 19.60 12.20 11.48
C VAL A 58 20.04 12.25 10.03
N ILE A 59 19.60 13.30 9.34
CA ILE A 59 19.99 13.61 7.97
C ILE A 59 20.46 15.07 7.91
N ARG A 60 21.05 15.46 6.78
CA ARG A 60 21.35 16.87 6.53
C ARG A 60 20.05 17.66 6.44
N ARG A 61 20.01 18.83 7.09
CA ARG A 61 18.85 19.73 7.05
C ARG A 61 18.43 20.06 5.61
N GLY A 62 17.14 19.89 5.33
CA GLY A 62 16.57 20.10 4.00
C GLY A 62 16.83 18.97 2.99
N ALA A 63 17.37 17.84 3.41
CA ALA A 63 17.42 16.64 2.58
C ALA A 63 16.10 15.87 2.71
N GLU A 64 15.50 15.53 1.58
CA GLU A 64 14.25 14.76 1.57
C GLU A 64 14.51 13.26 1.60
N THR A 65 15.71 12.82 1.18
CA THR A 65 16.10 11.41 1.14
C THR A 65 17.51 11.22 1.67
N GLU A 66 17.82 10.00 2.13
CA GLU A 66 19.17 9.62 2.55
C GLU A 66 20.18 9.69 1.41
N VAL A 67 19.74 9.45 0.14
CA VAL A 67 20.63 9.52 -1.04
C VAL A 67 21.15 10.94 -1.26
N GLN A 68 20.33 11.95 -1.01
CA GLN A 68 20.66 13.37 -1.17
C GLN A 68 21.34 13.95 0.07
N SER A 69 21.30 13.26 1.18
CA SER A 69 21.82 13.70 2.45
C SER A 69 23.34 13.49 2.55
N GLY A 70 23.97 14.35 3.35
CA GLY A 70 25.39 14.26 3.70
C GLY A 70 25.61 14.78 5.10
N VAL A 71 25.81 13.89 6.06
CA VAL A 71 26.17 14.17 7.45
C VAL A 71 27.68 13.99 7.58
N GLU A 72 28.40 15.07 7.85
CA GLU A 72 29.85 15.01 7.98
C GLU A 72 30.27 14.13 9.19
N ARG A 73 31.47 13.56 9.11
CA ARG A 73 31.98 12.65 10.17
C ARG A 73 31.97 13.33 11.54
N ALA A 74 32.46 14.58 11.60
CA ALA A 74 32.46 15.34 12.86
C ALA A 74 31.05 15.57 13.43
N GLN A 75 30.06 15.81 12.56
CA GLN A 75 28.65 15.94 12.98
C GLN A 75 28.08 14.59 13.48
N ALA A 76 28.42 13.50 12.81
CA ALA A 76 28.02 12.15 13.24
C ALA A 76 28.61 11.79 14.60
N ASP A 77 29.84 12.19 14.89
CA ASP A 77 30.50 11.98 16.19
C ASP A 77 29.84 12.80 17.32
N VAL A 78 29.37 14.03 17.01
CA VAL A 78 28.58 14.82 17.97
C VAL A 78 27.23 14.13 18.26
N VAL A 79 26.57 13.59 17.25
CA VAL A 79 25.34 12.80 17.44
C VAL A 79 25.60 11.56 18.29
N GLU A 80 26.68 10.85 18.04
CA GLU A 80 27.08 9.67 18.82
C GLU A 80 27.29 9.98 20.30
N SER A 81 27.81 11.15 20.62
CA SER A 81 28.09 11.56 22.01
C SER A 81 26.83 11.92 22.83
N GLN A 82 25.65 11.98 22.19
CA GLN A 82 24.42 12.35 22.90
C GLN A 82 24.02 11.31 23.95
N PRO A 83 23.58 11.73 25.14
CA PRO A 83 23.22 10.84 26.24
C PRO A 83 21.96 10.00 25.96
N GLU A 84 21.10 10.44 25.05
CA GLU A 84 19.87 9.76 24.68
C GLU A 84 20.07 8.61 23.69
N VAL A 85 21.28 8.39 23.19
CA VAL A 85 21.63 7.21 22.41
C VAL A 85 21.65 6.00 23.33
N ALA A 86 20.72 5.07 23.11
CA ALA A 86 20.60 3.87 23.93
C ALA A 86 21.85 3.02 23.87
N LEU A 87 22.13 2.30 24.96
CA LEU A 87 23.21 1.34 25.06
C LEU A 87 22.65 -0.07 24.84
N GLY A 88 23.40 -0.88 24.11
CA GLY A 88 23.14 -2.31 23.97
C GLY A 88 23.53 -3.10 25.23
N SER A 89 23.28 -4.39 25.21
CA SER A 89 23.56 -5.29 26.33
C SER A 89 25.04 -5.41 26.68
N GLY A 90 25.93 -5.10 25.73
CA GLY A 90 27.39 -5.08 25.92
C GLY A 90 27.94 -3.69 26.25
N GLY A 91 27.09 -2.67 26.45
CA GLY A 91 27.52 -1.31 26.71
C GLY A 91 27.89 -0.49 25.47
N GLU A 92 27.78 -1.08 24.28
CA GLU A 92 27.94 -0.39 22.99
C GLU A 92 26.75 0.54 22.70
N ARG A 93 27.01 1.65 22.01
CA ARG A 93 25.94 2.56 21.57
C ARG A 93 25.14 1.93 20.44
N LEU A 94 23.83 1.85 20.60
CA LEU A 94 22.90 1.36 19.56
C LEU A 94 22.74 2.42 18.48
N MET A 95 23.72 2.50 17.59
CA MET A 95 23.82 3.50 16.54
C MET A 95 24.45 2.92 15.28
N SER A 96 24.03 3.40 14.11
CA SER A 96 24.58 3.07 12.81
C SER A 96 24.82 4.33 12.00
N LYS A 97 26.05 4.56 11.58
CA LYS A 97 26.39 5.58 10.57
C LYS A 97 26.25 4.94 9.21
N GLU A 98 25.37 5.45 8.36
CA GLU A 98 24.96 4.77 7.13
C GLU A 98 25.31 5.54 5.88
N THR A 99 25.61 4.82 4.82
CA THR A 99 25.87 5.36 3.49
C THR A 99 24.85 4.78 2.53
N VAL A 100 24.03 5.62 1.92
CA VAL A 100 23.00 5.21 0.98
C VAL A 100 23.30 5.81 -0.38
N VAL A 101 23.42 4.93 -1.39
CA VAL A 101 23.71 5.30 -2.77
C VAL A 101 22.84 4.50 -3.73
N LEU A 102 22.72 4.99 -4.96
CA LEU A 102 22.01 4.30 -6.02
C LEU A 102 23.01 3.70 -7.01
N ILE A 103 22.72 2.46 -7.43
CA ILE A 103 23.37 1.84 -8.58
C ILE A 103 22.30 1.38 -9.57
N SER A 104 22.70 1.21 -10.83
CA SER A 104 21.83 0.63 -11.86
C SER A 104 22.19 -0.84 -12.08
N LEU A 105 21.20 -1.73 -11.93
CA LEU A 105 21.31 -3.15 -12.19
C LEU A 105 20.31 -3.60 -13.23
N ASN A 106 20.64 -4.64 -14.02
CA ASN A 106 19.73 -5.18 -15.02
C ASN A 106 18.75 -6.19 -14.39
N LYS A 107 17.46 -6.06 -14.73
CA LYS A 107 16.42 -7.02 -14.33
C LYS A 107 16.59 -8.33 -15.08
N ARG A 108 16.47 -9.48 -14.39
CA ARG A 108 16.58 -10.82 -14.99
C ARG A 108 15.55 -11.06 -16.12
N ALA A 109 14.31 -10.58 -15.93
CA ALA A 109 13.22 -10.88 -16.86
C ALA A 109 13.22 -10.01 -18.13
N THR A 110 13.71 -8.77 -18.06
CA THR A 110 13.57 -7.78 -19.14
C THR A 110 14.90 -7.24 -19.63
N GLU A 111 16.01 -7.56 -18.95
CA GLU A 111 17.36 -7.00 -19.16
C GLU A 111 17.44 -5.47 -19.07
N LYS A 112 16.34 -4.81 -18.72
CA LYS A 112 16.27 -3.36 -18.58
C LYS A 112 16.95 -2.92 -17.28
N PRO A 113 17.73 -1.82 -17.32
CA PRO A 113 18.33 -1.26 -16.12
C PRO A 113 17.26 -0.67 -15.20
N SER A 114 17.46 -0.83 -13.89
CA SER A 114 16.66 -0.19 -12.85
C SER A 114 17.55 0.17 -11.68
N ASN A 115 17.23 1.26 -11.00
CA ASN A 115 18.02 1.72 -9.88
C ASN A 115 17.71 0.91 -8.61
N VAL A 116 18.75 0.50 -7.91
CA VAL A 116 18.72 -0.24 -6.66
C VAL A 116 19.46 0.55 -5.60
N VAL A 117 18.92 0.60 -4.40
CA VAL A 117 19.58 1.18 -3.23
C VAL A 117 20.68 0.24 -2.73
N ILE A 118 21.88 0.78 -2.58
CA ILE A 118 22.95 0.16 -1.80
C ILE A 118 23.05 0.91 -0.49
N ARG A 119 22.94 0.16 0.61
CA ARG A 119 23.08 0.69 1.97
C ARG A 119 24.32 0.12 2.64
N GLY A 120 25.23 0.99 3.03
CA GLY A 120 26.28 0.67 3.97
C GLY A 120 25.78 0.83 5.40
N VAL A 121 25.86 -0.21 6.18
CA VAL A 121 25.44 -0.20 7.58
C VAL A 121 26.63 -0.30 8.52
N GLY A 122 26.55 0.40 9.65
CA GLY A 122 27.53 0.29 10.72
C GLY A 122 27.37 -1.01 11.51
N PRO A 123 28.27 -1.31 12.45
CA PRO A 123 28.28 -2.57 13.22
C PRO A 123 26.95 -2.88 13.93
N GLN A 124 26.24 -1.86 14.41
CA GLN A 124 24.98 -2.01 15.13
C GLN A 124 23.73 -1.88 14.21
N GLY A 125 23.91 -1.77 12.88
CA GLY A 125 22.83 -1.55 11.94
C GLY A 125 21.74 -2.62 11.97
N LEU A 126 22.11 -3.89 12.20
CA LEU A 126 21.15 -4.99 12.35
C LEU A 126 20.41 -4.97 13.70
N ALA A 127 21.09 -4.60 14.77
CA ALA A 127 20.49 -4.50 16.10
C ALA A 127 19.39 -3.42 16.14
N LEU A 128 19.51 -2.39 15.29
CA LEU A 128 18.52 -1.33 15.11
C LEU A 128 17.31 -1.78 14.28
N ARG A 129 17.44 -2.85 13.50
CA ARG A 129 16.43 -3.33 12.54
C ARG A 129 16.13 -4.81 12.72
N PRO A 130 15.42 -5.19 13.80
CA PRO A 130 15.13 -6.60 14.14
C PRO A 130 14.25 -7.31 13.09
N GLN A 131 13.56 -6.56 12.23
CA GLN A 131 12.79 -7.08 11.09
C GLN A 131 13.67 -7.70 10.00
N VAL A 132 14.97 -7.32 9.92
CA VAL A 132 15.90 -7.84 8.92
C VAL A 132 16.47 -9.18 9.41
N ARG A 133 16.16 -10.25 8.70
CA ARG A 133 16.60 -11.61 9.04
C ARG A 133 17.32 -12.25 7.86
N LEU A 134 18.46 -12.85 8.12
CA LEU A 134 19.16 -13.64 7.11
C LEU A 134 18.33 -14.91 6.80
N VAL A 135 18.05 -15.14 5.52
CA VAL A 135 17.27 -16.30 5.05
C VAL A 135 18.18 -17.36 4.45
N GLU A 136 19.22 -16.94 3.73
CA GLU A 136 20.11 -17.84 3.02
C GLU A 136 21.54 -17.28 3.02
N GLY A 137 22.54 -18.16 3.08
CA GLY A 137 23.94 -17.78 3.11
C GLY A 137 24.39 -17.28 4.48
N ARG A 138 25.20 -16.22 4.52
CA ARG A 138 25.75 -15.62 5.75
C ARG A 138 25.79 -14.09 5.65
N MET A 139 25.99 -13.45 6.81
CA MET A 139 26.25 -12.02 6.86
C MET A 139 27.59 -11.66 6.21
N PHE A 140 27.67 -10.46 5.66
CA PHE A 140 28.93 -9.89 5.18
C PHE A 140 29.89 -9.65 6.36
N ARG A 141 31.17 -9.76 6.10
CA ARG A 141 32.22 -9.47 7.09
C ARG A 141 32.58 -7.99 7.01
N PRO A 142 32.63 -7.29 8.15
CA PRO A 142 33.11 -5.91 8.18
C PRO A 142 34.53 -5.80 7.58
N GLY A 143 34.78 -4.70 6.88
CA GLY A 143 36.09 -4.44 6.25
C GLY A 143 36.31 -5.17 4.94
N THR A 144 35.37 -5.95 4.43
CA THR A 144 35.48 -6.68 3.16
C THR A 144 34.54 -6.13 2.07
N SER A 145 34.74 -6.59 0.83
CA SER A 145 33.83 -6.30 -0.30
C SER A 145 32.72 -7.36 -0.41
N GLU A 146 32.17 -7.78 0.72
CA GLU A 146 31.03 -8.69 0.77
C GLU A 146 29.75 -7.89 0.97
N ILE A 147 28.66 -8.37 0.36
CA ILE A 147 27.33 -7.77 0.44
C ILE A 147 26.27 -8.84 0.63
N ILE A 148 25.13 -8.43 1.15
CA ILE A 148 23.91 -9.24 1.20
C ILE A 148 22.81 -8.53 0.43
N ALA A 149 21.96 -9.28 -0.25
CA ALA A 149 20.86 -8.73 -1.04
C ALA A 149 19.52 -9.03 -0.37
N GLY A 150 18.63 -8.04 -0.37
CA GLY A 150 17.23 -8.25 0.00
C GLY A 150 16.57 -9.26 -0.94
N ARG A 151 15.60 -9.99 -0.43
CA ARG A 151 14.92 -11.08 -1.16
C ARG A 151 14.37 -10.64 -2.52
N ALA A 152 13.79 -9.43 -2.60
CA ALA A 152 13.25 -8.90 -3.86
C ALA A 152 14.37 -8.65 -4.89
N ILE A 153 15.56 -8.25 -4.45
CA ILE A 153 16.71 -8.02 -5.31
C ILE A 153 17.25 -9.34 -5.84
N GLY A 154 17.49 -10.33 -4.97
CA GLY A 154 18.01 -11.64 -5.36
C GLY A 154 17.13 -12.35 -6.40
N GLN A 155 15.82 -12.18 -6.30
CA GLN A 155 14.86 -12.77 -7.24
C GLN A 155 14.79 -12.05 -8.60
N ARG A 156 14.96 -10.73 -8.63
CA ARG A 156 14.60 -9.88 -9.77
C ARG A 156 15.77 -9.35 -10.57
N PHE A 157 16.97 -9.25 -9.99
CA PHE A 157 18.13 -8.65 -10.62
C PHE A 157 19.20 -9.68 -10.97
N ALA A 158 19.85 -9.46 -12.11
CA ALA A 158 20.99 -10.28 -12.54
C ALA A 158 22.23 -9.96 -11.67
N GLY A 159 23.04 -10.96 -11.40
CA GLY A 159 24.26 -10.81 -10.60
C GLY A 159 24.04 -10.72 -9.08
N ALA A 160 22.77 -10.82 -8.61
CA ALA A 160 22.44 -10.72 -7.18
C ALA A 160 22.20 -12.07 -6.50
N GLY A 161 22.59 -13.18 -7.12
CA GLY A 161 22.59 -14.52 -6.53
C GLY A 161 23.76 -14.73 -5.57
N ILE A 162 23.63 -15.68 -4.63
CA ILE A 162 24.71 -16.01 -3.69
C ILE A 162 25.91 -16.55 -4.46
N GLY A 163 27.10 -16.01 -4.17
CA GLY A 163 28.34 -16.31 -4.87
C GLY A 163 28.54 -15.53 -6.17
N GLU A 164 27.50 -14.82 -6.66
CA GLU A 164 27.66 -13.91 -7.81
C GLU A 164 28.35 -12.61 -7.40
N THR A 165 28.91 -11.90 -8.40
CA THR A 165 29.67 -10.67 -8.19
C THR A 165 28.97 -9.51 -8.89
N LEU A 166 28.74 -8.44 -8.15
CA LEU A 166 28.27 -7.16 -8.68
C LEU A 166 29.41 -6.15 -8.76
N ARG A 167 29.53 -5.43 -9.86
CA ARG A 167 30.54 -4.40 -10.04
C ARG A 167 29.94 -3.01 -9.95
N PHE A 168 30.32 -2.28 -8.90
CA PHE A 168 29.93 -0.89 -8.70
C PHE A 168 30.95 -0.15 -7.80
N GLY A 169 30.95 1.18 -7.84
CA GLY A 169 31.92 1.98 -7.08
C GLY A 169 33.38 1.62 -7.40
N MET A 170 33.64 1.25 -8.68
CA MET A 170 34.95 0.81 -9.19
C MET A 170 35.55 -0.42 -8.45
N ARG A 171 34.72 -1.24 -7.83
CA ARG A 171 35.09 -2.43 -7.06
C ARG A 171 34.14 -3.57 -7.35
N ASP A 172 34.62 -4.79 -7.21
CA ASP A 172 33.83 -6.01 -7.29
C ASP A 172 33.32 -6.40 -5.89
N TRP A 173 32.03 -6.72 -5.80
CA TRP A 173 31.35 -7.05 -4.55
C TRP A 173 30.71 -8.43 -4.65
N THR A 174 31.02 -9.31 -3.73
CA THR A 174 30.48 -10.67 -3.70
C THR A 174 29.22 -10.73 -2.86
N VAL A 175 28.14 -11.26 -3.42
CA VAL A 175 26.90 -11.53 -2.69
C VAL A 175 27.08 -12.79 -1.84
N VAL A 176 27.06 -12.68 -0.52
CA VAL A 176 27.32 -13.79 0.41
C VAL A 176 26.06 -14.28 1.13
N GLY A 177 24.95 -13.60 1.00
CA GLY A 177 23.69 -14.01 1.59
C GLY A 177 22.48 -13.21 1.09
N HIS A 178 21.32 -13.75 1.37
CA HIS A 178 20.05 -13.08 1.16
C HIS A 178 19.33 -12.85 2.48
N PHE A 179 18.69 -11.70 2.63
CA PHE A 179 17.89 -11.37 3.80
C PHE A 179 16.44 -11.11 3.43
N ASP A 180 15.56 -11.32 4.39
CA ASP A 180 14.15 -10.94 4.34
C ASP A 180 13.90 -9.92 5.44
N ALA A 181 13.26 -8.84 5.07
CA ALA A 181 12.87 -7.76 5.97
C ALA A 181 11.34 -7.61 6.07
N GLY A 182 10.60 -8.69 5.86
CA GLY A 182 9.14 -8.72 5.89
C GLY A 182 8.51 -7.82 4.82
N HIS A 183 7.62 -6.94 5.23
CA HIS A 183 6.97 -5.99 4.32
C HIS A 183 7.74 -4.67 4.15
N SER A 184 8.94 -4.54 4.70
CA SER A 184 9.71 -3.30 4.63
C SER A 184 10.38 -3.07 3.28
N GLY A 185 10.68 -1.81 2.97
CA GLY A 185 11.39 -1.41 1.75
C GLY A 185 12.82 -1.95 1.69
N PHE A 186 13.40 -2.35 2.82
CA PHE A 186 14.74 -2.96 2.86
C PHE A 186 14.86 -4.24 2.03
N ASN A 187 13.77 -4.96 1.77
CA ASN A 187 13.77 -6.09 0.83
C ASN A 187 14.20 -5.72 -0.60
N SER A 188 14.14 -4.43 -0.94
CA SER A 188 14.55 -3.89 -2.23
C SER A 188 15.93 -3.23 -2.19
N GLU A 189 16.75 -3.53 -1.19
CA GLU A 189 18.08 -2.97 -1.01
C GLU A 189 19.18 -4.06 -1.04
N ILE A 190 20.42 -3.61 -1.25
CA ILE A 190 21.63 -4.40 -1.05
C ILE A 190 22.38 -3.77 0.12
N TRP A 191 22.84 -4.57 1.07
CA TRP A 191 23.53 -4.12 2.26
C TRP A 191 24.97 -4.58 2.31
N GLY A 192 25.85 -3.69 2.77
CA GLY A 192 27.28 -3.96 2.97
C GLY A 192 27.86 -3.11 4.07
N ASP A 193 29.17 -3.15 4.20
CA ASP A 193 29.92 -2.35 5.18
C ASP A 193 29.92 -0.87 4.80
N ALA A 194 29.55 0.01 5.74
CA ALA A 194 29.46 1.44 5.50
C ALA A 194 30.78 2.09 5.11
N ASP A 195 31.88 1.70 5.79
CA ASP A 195 33.19 2.29 5.55
C ASP A 195 33.77 1.85 4.20
N GLN A 196 33.52 0.60 3.79
CA GLN A 196 33.92 0.11 2.47
C GLN A 196 33.16 0.80 1.34
N LEU A 197 31.84 1.05 1.53
CA LEU A 197 31.01 1.77 0.56
C LEU A 197 31.38 3.25 0.45
N ILE A 198 31.63 3.93 1.57
CA ILE A 198 32.13 5.31 1.57
C ILE A 198 33.39 5.44 0.71
N GLN A 199 34.34 4.51 0.90
CA GLN A 199 35.58 4.51 0.12
C GLN A 199 35.34 4.22 -1.36
N ALA A 200 34.52 3.20 -1.67
CA ALA A 200 34.22 2.81 -3.05
C ALA A 200 33.54 3.93 -3.86
N PHE A 201 32.64 4.66 -3.22
CA PHE A 201 31.94 5.79 -3.85
C PHE A 201 32.65 7.15 -3.64
N ARG A 202 33.82 7.14 -3.01
CA ARG A 202 34.63 8.35 -2.72
C ARG A 202 33.81 9.44 -2.00
N ARG A 203 32.95 9.04 -1.08
CA ARG A 203 32.16 9.98 -0.27
C ARG A 203 32.98 10.40 0.97
N ASN A 204 32.76 11.62 1.41
CA ASN A 204 33.38 12.18 2.62
C ASN A 204 32.39 12.32 3.79
N ALA A 205 31.12 12.01 3.54
CA ALA A 205 30.06 12.13 4.52
C ALA A 205 29.16 10.90 4.51
N TYR A 206 28.53 10.60 5.64
CA TYR A 206 27.48 9.60 5.75
C TYR A 206 26.16 10.15 5.14
N SER A 207 25.29 9.27 4.68
CA SER A 207 23.97 9.64 4.23
C SER A 207 23.04 9.94 5.41
N SER A 208 23.11 9.13 6.43
CA SER A 208 22.29 9.25 7.64
C SER A 208 23.02 8.68 8.84
N VAL A 209 22.56 9.08 10.02
CA VAL A 209 22.94 8.47 11.28
C VAL A 209 21.68 8.03 11.98
N ILE A 210 21.59 6.73 12.30
CA ILE A 210 20.43 6.15 12.95
C ILE A 210 20.84 5.67 14.33
N PHE A 211 20.01 5.95 15.32
CA PHE A 211 20.24 5.47 16.67
C PHE A 211 18.93 5.17 17.38
N ARG A 212 18.99 4.25 18.33
CA ARG A 212 17.86 3.97 19.21
C ARG A 212 17.83 4.99 20.32
N LEU A 213 16.64 5.52 20.59
CA LEU A 213 16.41 6.40 21.74
C LEU A 213 16.31 5.57 23.02
N THR A 214 16.90 6.07 24.11
CA THR A 214 16.72 5.51 25.46
C THR A 214 15.27 5.65 25.91
N ASP A 215 14.63 6.78 25.55
CA ASP A 215 13.22 7.06 25.76
C ASP A 215 12.62 7.60 24.44
N ALA A 216 11.63 6.88 23.91
CA ALA A 216 11.00 7.26 22.67
C ALA A 216 10.25 8.60 22.73
N GLU A 217 9.82 9.04 23.93
CA GLU A 217 9.15 10.33 24.12
C GLU A 217 10.15 11.50 24.15
N GLY A 218 11.42 11.24 24.39
CA GLY A 218 12.48 12.25 24.47
C GLY A 218 12.93 12.83 23.12
N LEU A 219 12.37 12.38 21.98
CA LEU A 219 12.79 12.80 20.64
C LEU A 219 12.81 14.31 20.44
N ASP A 220 11.76 15.02 20.88
CA ASP A 220 11.62 16.46 20.65
C ASP A 220 12.67 17.29 21.39
N ALA A 221 13.06 16.87 22.58
CA ALA A 221 14.12 17.52 23.35
C ALA A 221 15.49 17.34 22.67
N VAL A 222 15.79 16.12 22.18
CA VAL A 222 17.03 15.83 21.43
C VAL A 222 17.03 16.61 20.11
N LYS A 223 15.90 16.64 19.41
CA LYS A 223 15.72 17.40 18.16
C LYS A 223 16.02 18.88 18.37
N ALA A 224 15.37 19.51 19.36
CA ALA A 224 15.57 20.92 19.65
C ALA A 224 17.05 21.24 19.97
N ARG A 225 17.74 20.38 20.70
CA ARG A 225 19.15 20.56 21.05
C ARG A 225 20.07 20.40 19.84
N LEU A 226 19.91 19.34 19.05
CA LEU A 226 20.74 19.10 17.88
C LEU A 226 20.53 20.14 16.78
N GLU A 227 19.28 20.52 16.53
CA GLU A 227 18.95 21.50 15.48
C GLU A 227 19.29 22.95 15.84
N SER A 228 19.45 23.26 17.14
CA SER A 228 19.89 24.57 17.62
C SER A 228 21.41 24.71 17.72
N ASP A 229 22.17 23.61 17.63
CA ASP A 229 23.63 23.67 17.67
C ASP A 229 24.18 24.24 16.34
N PRO A 230 24.85 25.39 16.36
CA PRO A 230 25.35 26.06 15.15
C PRO A 230 26.43 25.27 14.42
N ARG A 231 27.02 24.25 15.05
CA ARG A 231 27.99 23.35 14.42
C ARG A 231 27.32 22.28 13.55
N LEU A 232 26.01 22.08 13.72
CA LEU A 232 25.26 21.01 13.08
C LEU A 232 24.32 21.59 12.03
N THR A 233 24.40 21.03 10.82
CA THR A 233 23.46 21.30 9.73
C THR A 233 22.55 20.10 9.50
N VAL A 234 22.05 19.54 10.60
CA VAL A 234 21.26 18.31 10.60
C VAL A 234 19.81 18.57 10.96
N GLU A 235 18.98 17.60 10.63
CA GLU A 235 17.58 17.49 11.00
C GLU A 235 17.35 16.11 11.61
N LEU A 236 16.65 16.05 12.74
CA LEU A 236 16.29 14.82 13.42
C LEU A 236 14.83 14.49 13.19
N LYS A 237 14.57 13.27 12.74
CA LYS A 237 13.22 12.72 12.56
C LYS A 237 13.12 11.35 13.22
N ARG A 238 11.91 10.94 13.57
CA ARG A 238 11.64 9.54 13.88
C ARG A 238 11.78 8.71 12.61
N GLU A 239 12.47 7.58 12.66
CA GLU A 239 12.76 6.78 11.46
C GLU A 239 11.48 6.36 10.73
N SER A 240 10.44 5.92 11.47
CA SER A 240 9.15 5.55 10.89
C SER A 240 8.42 6.72 10.20
N ILE A 241 8.51 7.93 10.76
CA ILE A 241 7.91 9.13 10.15
C ILE A 241 8.67 9.53 8.89
N PHE A 242 10.00 9.48 8.92
CA PHE A 242 10.83 9.80 7.76
C PHE A 242 10.48 8.94 6.53
N TYR A 243 10.37 7.61 6.72
CA TYR A 243 9.99 6.74 5.61
C TYR A 243 8.50 6.88 5.22
N ALA A 244 7.61 7.17 6.18
CA ALA A 244 6.21 7.44 5.88
C ALA A 244 6.03 8.69 4.99
N GLU A 245 6.78 9.77 5.25
CA GLU A 245 6.77 11.00 4.44
C GLU A 245 7.20 10.73 2.99
N GLN A 246 8.11 9.78 2.75
CA GLN A 246 8.52 9.40 1.40
C GLN A 246 7.39 8.75 0.58
N SER A 247 6.37 8.18 1.24
CA SER A 247 5.21 7.60 0.55
C SER A 247 4.16 8.64 0.16
N GLU A 248 4.14 9.80 0.80
CA GLU A 248 2.99 10.69 0.79
C GLU A 248 2.64 11.21 -0.61
N GLN A 249 3.64 11.60 -1.40
CA GLN A 249 3.42 12.11 -2.76
C GLN A 249 2.84 11.04 -3.68
N LEU A 250 3.45 9.85 -3.72
CA LEU A 250 3.00 8.76 -4.56
C LEU A 250 1.65 8.21 -4.10
N SER A 251 1.47 8.05 -2.80
CA SER A 251 0.21 7.61 -2.19
C SER A 251 -0.93 8.59 -2.49
N THR A 252 -0.67 9.88 -2.39
CA THR A 252 -1.63 10.93 -2.73
C THR A 252 -2.00 10.89 -4.21
N PHE A 253 -1.04 10.73 -5.11
CA PHE A 253 -1.29 10.57 -6.54
C PHE A 253 -2.14 9.32 -6.84
N ILE A 254 -1.77 8.16 -6.29
CA ILE A 254 -2.53 6.91 -6.45
C ILE A 254 -3.96 7.07 -5.96
N ARG A 255 -4.15 7.72 -4.81
CA ARG A 255 -5.47 7.96 -4.23
C ARG A 255 -6.33 8.85 -5.12
N TYR A 256 -5.83 10.00 -5.59
CA TYR A 256 -6.58 10.88 -6.47
C TYR A 256 -6.93 10.19 -7.79
N LEU A 257 -5.98 9.53 -8.42
CA LEU A 257 -6.21 8.78 -9.65
C LEU A 257 -7.26 7.68 -9.43
N GLY A 258 -7.11 6.90 -8.35
CA GLY A 258 -8.03 5.82 -8.02
C GLY A 258 -9.43 6.28 -7.71
N VAL A 259 -9.59 7.34 -6.93
CA VAL A 259 -10.93 7.93 -6.64
C VAL A 259 -11.57 8.45 -7.92
N THR A 260 -10.82 9.14 -8.77
CA THR A 260 -11.34 9.67 -10.05
C THR A 260 -11.81 8.52 -10.95
N LEU A 261 -10.99 7.49 -11.15
CA LEU A 261 -11.38 6.31 -11.94
C LEU A 261 -12.59 5.59 -11.33
N SER A 262 -12.63 5.47 -10.00
CA SER A 262 -13.76 4.84 -9.31
C SER A 262 -15.07 5.61 -9.50
N ILE A 263 -15.04 6.94 -9.50
CA ILE A 263 -16.22 7.77 -9.80
C ILE A 263 -16.68 7.54 -11.24
N ILE A 264 -15.77 7.50 -12.21
CA ILE A 264 -16.11 7.29 -13.62
C ILE A 264 -16.72 5.90 -13.81
N PHE A 265 -16.07 4.85 -13.32
CA PHE A 265 -16.56 3.47 -13.47
C PHE A 265 -17.84 3.22 -12.68
N SER A 266 -17.98 3.79 -11.48
CA SER A 266 -19.21 3.65 -10.69
C SER A 266 -20.39 4.33 -11.36
N SER A 267 -20.18 5.44 -12.05
CA SER A 267 -21.23 6.10 -12.84
C SER A 267 -21.74 5.18 -13.96
N GLY A 268 -20.81 4.56 -14.72
CA GLY A 268 -21.16 3.59 -15.76
C GLY A 268 -21.89 2.35 -15.21
N ALA A 269 -21.39 1.77 -14.12
CA ALA A 269 -22.02 0.61 -13.49
C ALA A 269 -23.41 0.93 -12.90
N THR A 270 -23.55 2.11 -12.29
CA THR A 270 -24.85 2.59 -11.77
C THR A 270 -25.87 2.76 -12.89
N ILE A 271 -25.47 3.32 -14.03
CA ILE A 271 -26.34 3.44 -15.21
C ILE A 271 -26.70 2.04 -15.74
N GLY A 272 -25.74 1.13 -15.84
CA GLY A 272 -25.99 -0.26 -16.23
C GLY A 272 -26.96 -0.97 -15.30
N ALA A 273 -26.77 -0.86 -13.98
CA ALA A 273 -27.67 -1.38 -12.97
C ALA A 273 -29.07 -0.75 -13.07
N MET A 274 -29.15 0.54 -13.34
CA MET A 274 -30.41 1.24 -13.56
C MET A 274 -31.18 0.70 -14.77
N ILE A 275 -30.50 0.47 -15.89
CA ILE A 275 -31.10 -0.10 -17.11
C ILE A 275 -31.64 -1.50 -16.84
N THR A 276 -30.86 -2.35 -16.19
CA THR A 276 -31.29 -3.73 -15.84
C THR A 276 -32.47 -3.73 -14.87
N MET A 277 -32.49 -2.81 -13.90
CA MET A 277 -33.61 -2.64 -12.97
C MET A 277 -34.86 -2.09 -13.66
N TYR A 278 -34.75 -1.15 -14.63
CA TYR A 278 -35.88 -0.72 -15.44
C TYR A 278 -36.48 -1.86 -16.27
N ALA A 279 -35.63 -2.71 -16.87
CA ALA A 279 -36.08 -3.91 -17.57
C ALA A 279 -36.76 -4.89 -16.61
N SER A 280 -36.24 -5.05 -15.40
CA SER A 280 -36.85 -5.84 -14.34
C SER A 280 -38.27 -5.34 -13.98
N VAL A 281 -38.44 -4.03 -13.79
CA VAL A 281 -39.74 -3.41 -13.50
C VAL A 281 -40.70 -3.61 -14.65
N ALA A 282 -40.26 -3.40 -15.91
CA ALA A 282 -41.09 -3.54 -17.10
C ALA A 282 -41.62 -4.99 -17.25
N ASN A 283 -40.77 -5.98 -17.05
CA ASN A 283 -41.14 -7.41 -17.12
C ASN A 283 -42.04 -7.90 -15.97
N ARG A 284 -42.22 -7.08 -14.92
CA ARG A 284 -43.04 -7.40 -13.74
C ARG A 284 -44.24 -6.48 -13.57
N THR A 285 -44.62 -5.77 -14.64
CA THR A 285 -45.70 -4.78 -14.55
C THR A 285 -47.01 -5.41 -14.10
N ALA A 286 -47.41 -6.57 -14.63
CA ALA A 286 -48.61 -7.30 -14.19
C ALA A 286 -48.54 -7.76 -12.73
N GLU A 287 -47.39 -8.29 -12.28
CA GLU A 287 -47.16 -8.68 -10.90
C GLU A 287 -47.31 -7.50 -9.93
N ILE A 288 -46.71 -6.34 -10.27
CA ILE A 288 -46.82 -5.10 -9.50
C ILE A 288 -48.30 -4.65 -9.46
N GLY A 289 -49.01 -4.75 -10.58
CA GLY A 289 -50.43 -4.46 -10.67
C GLY A 289 -51.27 -5.32 -9.71
N THR A 290 -51.02 -6.62 -9.69
CA THR A 290 -51.69 -7.57 -8.78
C THR A 290 -51.41 -7.28 -7.32
N LEU A 291 -50.15 -7.00 -6.95
CA LEU A 291 -49.80 -6.61 -5.57
C LEU A 291 -50.53 -5.33 -5.16
N ARG A 292 -50.63 -4.36 -6.08
CA ARG A 292 -51.35 -3.12 -5.82
C ARG A 292 -52.87 -3.35 -5.68
N ALA A 293 -53.46 -4.25 -6.46
CA ALA A 293 -54.86 -4.61 -6.38
C ALA A 293 -55.19 -5.35 -5.06
N LEU A 294 -54.26 -6.14 -4.54
CA LEU A 294 -54.32 -6.82 -3.21
C LEU A 294 -54.15 -5.85 -2.02
N GLY A 295 -53.94 -4.53 -2.27
CA GLY A 295 -53.91 -3.52 -1.22
C GLY A 295 -52.51 -3.16 -0.72
N PHE A 296 -51.41 -3.64 -1.34
CA PHE A 296 -50.08 -3.22 -0.95
C PHE A 296 -49.86 -1.73 -1.27
N ARG A 297 -49.26 -1.00 -0.31
CA ARG A 297 -49.00 0.44 -0.47
C ARG A 297 -47.86 0.68 -1.46
N ARG A 298 -47.86 1.88 -2.13
CA ARG A 298 -46.75 2.30 -3.02
C ARG A 298 -45.40 2.23 -2.34
N ALA A 299 -45.32 2.64 -1.07
CA ALA A 299 -44.09 2.55 -0.27
C ALA A 299 -43.59 1.12 -0.12
N SER A 300 -44.47 0.11 0.03
CA SER A 300 -44.04 -1.29 0.15
C SER A 300 -43.41 -1.80 -1.14
N ILE A 301 -43.91 -1.38 -2.32
CA ILE A 301 -43.29 -1.72 -3.61
C ILE A 301 -41.97 -1.00 -3.76
N LEU A 302 -41.91 0.29 -3.43
CA LEU A 302 -40.65 1.05 -3.42
C LEU A 302 -39.55 0.34 -2.62
N TRP A 303 -39.87 0.00 -1.37
CA TRP A 303 -38.92 -0.69 -0.49
C TRP A 303 -38.52 -2.07 -1.01
N ALA A 304 -39.43 -2.81 -1.62
CA ALA A 304 -39.10 -4.14 -2.19
C ALA A 304 -38.05 -4.01 -3.33
N PHE A 305 -38.22 -3.06 -4.25
CA PHE A 305 -37.26 -2.85 -5.33
C PHE A 305 -35.95 -2.20 -4.85
N LEU A 306 -36.00 -1.32 -3.85
CA LEU A 306 -34.79 -0.80 -3.21
C LEU A 306 -34.00 -1.89 -2.49
N LEU A 307 -34.68 -2.80 -1.78
CA LEU A 307 -34.03 -3.96 -1.15
C LEU A 307 -33.43 -4.90 -2.20
N GLU A 308 -34.12 -5.11 -3.32
CA GLU A 308 -33.59 -5.90 -4.45
C GLU A 308 -32.29 -5.30 -4.98
N SER A 309 -32.25 -3.98 -5.21
CA SER A 309 -31.03 -3.30 -5.67
C SER A 309 -29.92 -3.24 -4.64
N LEU A 310 -30.23 -3.10 -3.35
CA LEU A 310 -29.26 -3.17 -2.27
C LEU A 310 -28.64 -4.57 -2.14
N LEU A 311 -29.44 -5.63 -2.30
CA LEU A 311 -28.94 -7.00 -2.31
C LEU A 311 -28.01 -7.24 -3.52
N LEU A 312 -28.36 -6.70 -4.69
CA LEU A 312 -27.47 -6.75 -5.87
C LEU A 312 -26.16 -6.01 -5.61
N GLY A 313 -26.23 -4.82 -4.98
CA GLY A 313 -25.07 -4.08 -4.53
C GLY A 313 -24.22 -4.89 -3.57
N LEU A 314 -24.84 -5.48 -2.55
CA LEU A 314 -24.15 -6.31 -1.54
C LEU A 314 -23.46 -7.53 -2.19
N LEU A 315 -24.17 -8.24 -3.07
CA LEU A 315 -23.59 -9.37 -3.80
C LEU A 315 -22.40 -8.93 -4.67
N GLY A 316 -22.55 -7.83 -5.41
CA GLY A 316 -21.46 -7.24 -6.19
C GLY A 316 -20.28 -6.81 -5.30
N GLY A 317 -20.57 -6.21 -4.14
CA GLY A 317 -19.57 -5.82 -3.16
C GLY A 317 -18.76 -6.99 -2.61
N ILE A 318 -19.46 -8.04 -2.15
CA ILE A 318 -18.81 -9.26 -1.63
C ILE A 318 -17.95 -9.92 -2.71
N LEU A 319 -18.47 -10.08 -3.92
CA LEU A 319 -17.72 -10.67 -5.03
C LEU A 319 -16.52 -9.81 -5.44
N GLY A 320 -16.70 -8.48 -5.49
CA GLY A 320 -15.63 -7.54 -5.82
C GLY A 320 -14.48 -7.57 -4.81
N VAL A 321 -14.81 -7.53 -3.51
CA VAL A 321 -13.81 -7.63 -2.44
C VAL A 321 -13.14 -9.01 -2.42
N ALA A 322 -13.89 -10.09 -2.65
CA ALA A 322 -13.34 -11.44 -2.73
C ALA A 322 -12.34 -11.57 -3.90
N LEU A 323 -12.64 -10.99 -5.07
CA LEU A 323 -11.71 -10.94 -6.19
C LEU A 323 -10.49 -10.07 -5.87
N ALA A 324 -10.69 -8.92 -5.24
CA ALA A 324 -9.60 -8.03 -4.84
C ALA A 324 -8.65 -8.69 -3.83
N SER A 325 -9.16 -9.52 -2.93
CA SER A 325 -8.33 -10.23 -1.94
C SER A 325 -7.29 -11.15 -2.58
N LEU A 326 -7.52 -11.64 -3.80
CA LEU A 326 -6.55 -12.45 -4.54
C LEU A 326 -5.30 -11.66 -4.94
N MET A 327 -5.40 -10.32 -5.01
CA MET A 327 -4.26 -9.47 -5.32
C MET A 327 -3.19 -9.47 -4.22
N GLN A 328 -3.49 -9.89 -3.02
CA GLN A 328 -2.50 -10.01 -1.92
C GLN A 328 -1.35 -10.97 -2.27
N TRP A 329 -1.58 -11.93 -3.15
CA TRP A 329 -0.55 -12.88 -3.60
C TRP A 329 0.34 -12.33 -4.73
N VAL A 330 0.00 -11.14 -5.25
CA VAL A 330 0.76 -10.50 -6.31
C VAL A 330 1.69 -9.46 -5.70
N SER A 331 3.00 -9.62 -5.88
CA SER A 331 3.97 -8.59 -5.55
C SER A 331 4.12 -7.64 -6.74
N PHE A 332 4.01 -6.37 -6.47
CA PHE A 332 4.20 -5.31 -7.45
C PHE A 332 5.47 -4.52 -7.11
N SER A 333 6.13 -3.97 -8.12
CA SER A 333 7.20 -3.01 -7.89
C SER A 333 6.96 -1.75 -8.69
N THR A 334 7.24 -0.65 -8.05
CA THR A 334 7.24 0.67 -8.67
C THR A 334 8.53 1.40 -8.39
N MET A 335 8.76 2.49 -9.09
CA MET A 335 9.84 3.40 -8.77
C MET A 335 9.39 4.31 -7.62
N ASN A 336 10.18 4.41 -6.57
CA ASN A 336 10.02 5.45 -5.57
C ASN A 336 10.44 6.78 -6.21
N PHE A 337 9.52 7.72 -6.32
CA PHE A 337 9.77 8.99 -7.01
C PHE A 337 10.75 9.93 -6.29
N GLN A 338 10.96 9.75 -5.00
CA GLN A 338 11.90 10.57 -4.23
C GLN A 338 13.33 10.03 -4.31
N THR A 339 13.48 8.70 -4.21
CA THR A 339 14.79 8.05 -4.27
C THR A 339 15.17 7.58 -5.66
N PHE A 340 14.23 7.56 -6.63
CA PHE A 340 14.39 6.98 -7.96
C PHE A 340 14.85 5.51 -7.96
N SER A 341 14.61 4.80 -6.87
CA SER A 341 14.92 3.37 -6.72
C SER A 341 13.69 2.51 -6.91
N GLU A 342 13.90 1.25 -7.28
CA GLU A 342 12.83 0.27 -7.34
C GLU A 342 12.43 -0.15 -5.92
N LEU A 343 11.13 -0.06 -5.64
CA LEU A 343 10.51 -0.50 -4.40
C LEU A 343 9.48 -1.59 -4.71
N ALA A 344 9.69 -2.77 -4.14
CA ALA A 344 8.74 -3.87 -4.21
C ALA A 344 7.79 -3.81 -3.00
N PHE A 345 6.50 -3.98 -3.23
CA PHE A 345 5.49 -4.05 -2.20
C PHE A 345 4.33 -4.95 -2.60
N SER A 346 3.48 -5.32 -1.65
CA SER A 346 2.32 -6.18 -1.87
C SER A 346 1.03 -5.41 -1.61
N PHE A 347 -0.06 -5.86 -2.24
CA PHE A 347 -1.39 -5.33 -1.94
C PHE A 347 -1.81 -5.73 -0.53
N THR A 348 -2.25 -4.76 0.28
CA THR A 348 -2.68 -5.01 1.65
C THR A 348 -4.17 -4.80 1.81
N LEU A 349 -4.90 -5.87 2.13
CA LEU A 349 -6.33 -5.81 2.43
C LEU A 349 -6.52 -5.57 3.93
N THR A 350 -7.03 -4.40 4.28
CA THR A 350 -7.38 -4.06 5.66
C THR A 350 -8.90 -4.16 5.89
N GLY A 351 -9.32 -4.37 7.14
CA GLY A 351 -10.75 -4.36 7.49
C GLY A 351 -11.46 -3.06 7.10
N LYS A 352 -10.74 -1.93 7.15
CA LYS A 352 -11.24 -0.62 6.72
C LYS A 352 -11.57 -0.63 5.22
N ILE A 353 -10.70 -1.16 4.36
CA ILE A 353 -10.91 -1.26 2.91
C ILE A 353 -12.13 -2.14 2.60
N VAL A 354 -12.30 -3.25 3.31
CA VAL A 354 -13.48 -4.12 3.15
C VAL A 354 -14.77 -3.33 3.43
N VAL A 355 -14.83 -2.62 4.55
CA VAL A 355 -16.00 -1.84 4.94
C VAL A 355 -16.27 -0.70 3.95
N GLU A 356 -15.25 0.06 3.55
CA GLU A 356 -15.37 1.15 2.59
C GLU A 356 -15.87 0.64 1.23
N SER A 357 -15.36 -0.50 0.76
CA SER A 357 -15.76 -1.12 -0.50
C SER A 357 -17.20 -1.65 -0.47
N LEU A 358 -17.64 -2.21 0.65
CA LEU A 358 -19.03 -2.65 0.83
C LEU A 358 -19.99 -1.45 0.90
N ILE A 359 -19.64 -0.39 1.62
CA ILE A 359 -20.44 0.85 1.66
C ILE A 359 -20.54 1.45 0.26
N PHE A 360 -19.44 1.54 -0.48
CA PHE A 360 -19.42 2.03 -1.86
C PHE A 360 -20.34 1.22 -2.77
N SER A 361 -20.31 -0.10 -2.66
CA SER A 361 -21.18 -1.00 -3.40
C SER A 361 -22.67 -0.82 -3.07
N LEU A 362 -23.00 -0.64 -1.80
CA LEU A 362 -24.37 -0.36 -1.37
C LEU A 362 -24.89 0.98 -1.90
N ILE A 363 -24.03 2.00 -1.93
CA ILE A 363 -24.37 3.32 -2.51
C ILE A 363 -24.66 3.18 -4.01
N MET A 364 -23.82 2.43 -4.77
CA MET A 364 -24.06 2.16 -6.19
C MET A 364 -25.37 1.40 -6.42
N GLY A 365 -25.62 0.35 -5.61
CA GLY A 365 -26.84 -0.44 -5.67
C GLY A 365 -28.08 0.42 -5.42
N LEU A 366 -28.03 1.26 -4.38
CA LEU A 366 -29.11 2.20 -4.05
C LEU A 366 -29.34 3.21 -5.18
N ALA A 367 -28.29 3.84 -5.69
CA ALA A 367 -28.38 4.83 -6.77
C ALA A 367 -28.94 4.21 -8.06
N GLY A 368 -28.46 3.01 -8.43
CA GLY A 368 -28.94 2.28 -9.61
C GLY A 368 -30.39 1.81 -9.50
N GLY A 369 -30.85 1.48 -8.28
CA GLY A 369 -32.22 1.02 -8.04
C GLY A 369 -33.24 2.10 -7.75
N PHE A 370 -32.80 3.30 -7.35
CA PHE A 370 -33.70 4.33 -6.82
C PHE A 370 -34.75 4.81 -7.83
N LEU A 371 -34.35 5.25 -9.01
CA LEU A 371 -35.28 5.73 -10.04
C LEU A 371 -36.20 4.62 -10.58
N PRO A 372 -35.70 3.38 -10.88
CA PRO A 372 -36.60 2.27 -11.25
C PRO A 372 -37.59 1.91 -10.15
N ALA A 373 -37.20 1.93 -8.88
CA ALA A 373 -38.08 1.65 -7.75
C ALA A 373 -39.23 2.70 -7.62
N ILE A 374 -38.91 3.98 -7.83
CA ILE A 374 -39.94 5.05 -7.89
C ILE A 374 -40.91 4.78 -9.03
N ARG A 375 -40.40 4.41 -10.22
CA ARG A 375 -41.27 4.09 -11.36
C ARG A 375 -42.20 2.92 -11.05
N ALA A 376 -41.67 1.83 -10.46
CA ALA A 376 -42.46 0.67 -10.05
C ALA A 376 -43.58 1.05 -9.06
N ALA A 377 -43.28 1.91 -8.07
CA ALA A 377 -44.24 2.37 -7.07
C ALA A 377 -45.34 3.26 -7.62
N ARG A 378 -45.09 3.96 -8.74
CA ARG A 378 -46.03 4.90 -9.40
C ARG A 378 -46.86 4.26 -10.49
N LEU A 379 -46.66 3.00 -10.86
CA LEU A 379 -47.50 2.31 -11.85
C LEU A 379 -48.99 2.34 -11.48
N LYS A 380 -49.84 2.62 -12.48
CA LYS A 380 -51.30 2.61 -12.30
C LYS A 380 -51.81 1.16 -12.40
N ILE A 381 -52.76 0.81 -11.53
CA ILE A 381 -53.27 -0.57 -11.42
C ILE A 381 -53.90 -1.01 -12.75
N VAL A 382 -54.74 -0.11 -13.35
CA VAL A 382 -55.46 -0.41 -14.59
C VAL A 382 -54.53 -0.67 -15.78
N ASP A 383 -53.52 0.19 -15.94
CA ASP A 383 -52.54 0.06 -17.02
C ASP A 383 -51.67 -1.19 -16.85
N SER A 384 -51.36 -1.54 -15.59
CA SER A 384 -50.53 -2.69 -15.25
C SER A 384 -51.24 -4.04 -15.47
N LEU A 385 -52.56 -4.10 -15.29
CA LEU A 385 -53.36 -5.31 -15.52
C LEU A 385 -53.76 -5.49 -16.99
N ARG A 386 -53.74 -4.40 -17.81
CA ARG A 386 -53.96 -4.49 -19.25
C ARG A 386 -52.71 -4.92 -20.02
N ALA A 387 -51.57 -4.80 -19.46
CA ALA A 387 -50.29 -5.21 -20.05
C ALA A 387 -49.99 -6.71 -19.88
N ALA A 388 -50.86 -7.44 -19.18
CA ALA A 388 -50.83 -8.89 -19.04
C ALA A 388 -51.74 -9.48 -20.17
#